data_9f617be792b4ad0e459478ee8ee07448
#
_entry.id   9f617be792b4ad0e459478ee8ee07448
#
_cell.length_a   1.000
_cell.length_b   1.000
_cell.length_c   1.000
_cell.angle_alpha   90.00
_cell.angle_beta   90.00
_cell.angle_gamma   90.00
#
_symmetry.space_group_name_H-M   'P 1'
#
loop_
_entity.id
_entity.type
_entity.pdbx_description
1 polymer ?
#
loop_
_entity_poly.entity_id
_entity_poly.type
_entity_poly.pdbx_seq_one_letter_code
_entity_poly.pdbx_strand_id
1 'polypeptide(L)'
;MNVITKTNGYLPNFRNKADGLNLLTSLPEQSIKTAFFDPQYRGVLDKLSYGNEGVKRGQARCSLSQMDEPTIIRFIREIDRVLLPSGHLFLWVDKFHLCQGVLQWLKHTELNLVDMVVWNKGKIGMGYRTRRKSEYLIVCQKS
;
A
#
# COMPACT_ATOMS: atom_id res chain seq x y z
N MET A 1 26.34 0.13 -8.46
CA MET A 1 24.90 -0.08 -8.78
C MET A 1 24.67 -1.58 -8.81
N ASN A 2 24.18 -2.17 -7.72
CA ASN A 2 23.92 -3.61 -7.68
C ASN A 2 22.67 -3.90 -8.53
N VAL A 3 22.88 -4.43 -9.70
CA VAL A 3 21.80 -4.96 -10.53
C VAL A 3 21.27 -6.20 -9.82
N ILE A 4 19.98 -6.23 -9.52
CA ILE A 4 19.33 -7.43 -8.96
C ILE A 4 19.41 -8.55 -10.01
N THR A 5 20.40 -9.41 -9.88
CA THR A 5 20.67 -10.49 -10.84
C THR A 5 20.00 -11.81 -10.48
N LYS A 6 19.40 -11.93 -9.28
CA LYS A 6 18.66 -13.12 -8.85
C LYS A 6 17.34 -12.70 -8.17
N THR A 7 16.26 -12.82 -8.90
CA THR A 7 14.90 -12.50 -8.46
C THR A 7 14.00 -13.74 -8.37
N ASN A 8 14.55 -14.94 -8.13
CA ASN A 8 13.76 -16.17 -8.00
C ASN A 8 12.63 -16.33 -9.04
N GLY A 9 12.93 -16.02 -10.32
CA GLY A 9 11.96 -16.09 -11.40
C GLY A 9 11.19 -14.78 -11.70
N TYR A 10 11.38 -13.73 -10.91
CA TYR A 10 10.81 -12.40 -11.22
C TYR A 10 11.74 -11.60 -12.13
N LEU A 11 11.15 -10.90 -13.08
CA LEU A 11 11.89 -10.11 -14.08
C LEU A 11 11.91 -8.63 -13.66
N PRO A 12 13.09 -8.01 -13.53
CA PRO A 12 13.19 -6.57 -13.30
C PRO A 12 12.64 -5.79 -14.50
N ASN A 13 12.03 -4.64 -14.25
CA ASN A 13 11.40 -3.78 -15.26
C ASN A 13 10.19 -4.40 -15.99
N PHE A 14 9.64 -5.47 -15.44
CA PHE A 14 8.43 -6.13 -15.95
C PHE A 14 7.33 -6.14 -14.91
N ARG A 15 6.09 -6.19 -15.38
CA ARG A 15 4.93 -6.43 -14.53
C ARG A 15 4.85 -7.91 -14.19
N ASN A 16 5.21 -8.26 -12.97
CA ASN A 16 5.12 -9.61 -12.45
C ASN A 16 3.76 -9.82 -11.76
N LYS A 17 3.11 -10.95 -12.04
CA LYS A 17 1.92 -11.38 -11.33
C LYS A 17 2.34 -12.41 -10.28
N ALA A 18 2.30 -12.02 -9.01
CA ALA A 18 2.78 -12.85 -7.91
C ALA A 18 2.09 -12.49 -6.60
N ASP A 19 2.22 -13.37 -5.60
CA ASP A 19 1.98 -12.98 -4.23
C ASP A 19 3.03 -11.95 -3.78
N GLY A 20 2.59 -10.83 -3.24
CA GLY A 20 3.48 -9.71 -2.92
C GLY A 20 4.48 -10.01 -1.80
N LEU A 21 4.08 -10.79 -0.77
CA LEU A 21 5.00 -11.19 0.30
C LEU A 21 6.05 -12.17 -0.21
N ASN A 22 5.67 -13.14 -1.04
CA ASN A 22 6.61 -14.05 -1.65
C ASN A 22 7.62 -13.33 -2.54
N LEU A 23 7.17 -12.30 -3.28
CA LEU A 23 8.07 -11.43 -4.03
C LEU A 23 9.05 -10.71 -3.12
N LEU A 24 8.57 -10.01 -2.09
CA LEU A 24 9.41 -9.24 -1.18
C LEU A 24 10.44 -10.13 -0.47
N THR A 25 10.03 -11.29 0.05
CA THR A 25 10.94 -12.22 0.73
C THR A 25 12.00 -12.81 -0.20
N SER A 26 11.75 -12.84 -1.50
CA SER A 26 12.73 -13.28 -2.50
C SER A 26 13.80 -12.24 -2.84
N LEU A 27 13.55 -10.97 -2.51
CA LEU A 27 14.48 -9.88 -2.78
C LEU A 27 15.56 -9.80 -1.70
N PRO A 28 16.81 -9.46 -2.08
CA PRO A 28 17.89 -9.21 -1.13
C PRO A 28 17.57 -8.02 -0.22
N GLU A 29 18.14 -8.01 0.96
CA GLU A 29 18.14 -6.84 1.82
C GLU A 29 18.80 -5.66 1.11
N GLN A 30 18.34 -4.44 1.43
CA GLN A 30 18.93 -3.20 0.94
C GLN A 30 19.19 -3.22 -0.58
N SER A 31 18.19 -3.62 -1.36
CA SER A 31 18.32 -3.77 -2.83
C SER A 31 17.44 -2.78 -3.61
N ILE A 32 16.50 -2.10 -2.96
CA ILE A 32 15.50 -1.24 -3.60
C ILE A 32 15.59 0.17 -3.06
N LYS A 33 15.57 1.17 -3.93
CA LYS A 33 15.55 2.59 -3.53
C LYS A 33 14.18 3.12 -3.18
N THR A 34 13.15 2.60 -3.84
CA THR A 34 11.79 3.13 -3.74
C THR A 34 10.78 2.02 -3.82
N ALA A 35 9.81 2.05 -2.93
CA ALA A 35 8.67 1.16 -2.92
C ALA A 35 7.37 1.98 -2.94
N PHE A 36 6.39 1.52 -3.74
CA PHE A 36 5.02 2.00 -3.69
C PHE A 36 4.15 0.87 -3.18
N PHE A 37 3.36 1.14 -2.15
CA PHE A 37 2.48 0.14 -1.56
C PHE A 37 1.07 0.71 -1.39
N ASP A 38 0.11 0.05 -2.05
CA ASP A 38 -1.32 0.34 -1.95
C ASP A 38 -2.01 -0.92 -1.42
N PRO A 39 -2.07 -1.11 -0.10
CA PRO A 39 -2.70 -2.28 0.48
C PRO A 39 -4.20 -2.27 0.23
N GLN A 40 -4.78 -3.44 -0.05
CA GLN A 40 -6.22 -3.62 -0.07
C GLN A 40 -6.75 -3.59 1.37
N TYR A 41 -6.68 -2.43 2.00
CA TYR A 41 -7.16 -2.24 3.37
C TYR A 41 -8.69 -2.17 3.41
N ARG A 42 -9.23 -2.48 4.57
CA ARG A 42 -10.65 -2.35 4.86
C ARG A 42 -11.09 -0.90 4.65
N GLY A 43 -11.99 -0.68 3.71
CA GLY A 43 -12.39 0.66 3.31
C GLY A 43 -13.89 0.90 3.39
N VAL A 44 -14.27 2.07 2.96
CA VAL A 44 -15.67 2.51 2.85
C VAL A 44 -16.52 1.55 2.02
N LEU A 45 -15.89 0.81 1.10
CA LEU A 45 -16.56 -0.10 0.19
C LEU A 45 -17.25 -1.27 0.91
N ASP A 46 -16.79 -1.65 2.10
CA ASP A 46 -17.35 -2.76 2.89
C ASP A 46 -18.74 -2.47 3.43
N LYS A 47 -19.10 -1.19 3.53
CA LYS A 47 -20.34 -0.72 4.14
C LYS A 47 -21.30 -0.10 3.14
N LEU A 48 -20.94 -0.07 1.86
CA LEU A 48 -21.77 0.50 0.81
C LEU A 48 -22.57 -0.60 0.12
N SER A 49 -23.87 -0.53 0.25
CA SER A 49 -24.77 -1.21 -0.67
C SER A 49 -24.85 -0.40 -1.96
N TYR A 50 -24.28 -0.92 -3.04
CA TYR A 50 -24.28 -0.26 -4.35
C TYR A 50 -25.59 -0.52 -5.07
N GLY A 51 -26.64 0.27 -4.74
CA GLY A 51 -27.95 0.09 -5.34
C GLY A 51 -28.04 0.37 -6.83
N ASN A 52 -27.17 1.23 -7.37
CA ASN A 52 -27.29 1.73 -8.74
C ASN A 52 -26.10 1.38 -9.70
N GLU A 53 -25.08 0.67 -9.24
CA GLU A 53 -23.91 0.37 -10.09
C GLU A 53 -23.99 -0.98 -10.82
N GLY A 54 -25.14 -1.64 -10.84
CA GLY A 54 -25.31 -2.98 -11.38
C GLY A 54 -24.59 -4.05 -10.54
N VAL A 55 -25.26 -5.15 -10.33
CA VAL A 55 -24.80 -6.27 -9.49
C VAL A 55 -23.39 -6.76 -9.86
N LYS A 56 -23.05 -6.76 -11.14
CA LYS A 56 -21.74 -7.21 -11.65
C LYS A 56 -20.55 -6.33 -11.21
N ARG A 57 -20.72 -5.03 -11.14
CA ARG A 57 -19.64 -4.10 -10.79
C ARG A 57 -19.40 -4.05 -9.28
N GLY A 58 -20.47 -4.11 -8.50
CA GLY A 58 -20.40 -4.21 -7.04
C GLY A 58 -19.77 -5.53 -6.60
N GLN A 59 -20.17 -6.65 -7.18
CA GLN A 59 -19.61 -7.98 -6.87
C GLN A 59 -18.13 -8.09 -7.22
N ALA A 60 -17.68 -7.55 -8.37
CA ALA A 60 -16.26 -7.58 -8.74
C ALA A 60 -15.36 -6.79 -7.77
N ARG A 61 -15.86 -5.71 -7.19
CA ARG A 61 -15.12 -4.89 -6.20
C ARG A 61 -15.15 -5.49 -4.79
N CYS A 62 -16.26 -6.10 -4.40
CA CYS A 62 -16.40 -6.75 -3.10
C CYS A 62 -15.69 -8.11 -3.03
N SER A 63 -15.27 -8.68 -4.16
CA SER A 63 -14.58 -9.96 -4.22
C SER A 63 -13.07 -9.89 -3.94
N LEU A 64 -12.50 -8.67 -3.85
CA LEU A 64 -11.09 -8.51 -3.53
C LEU A 64 -10.86 -8.80 -2.05
N SER A 65 -9.95 -9.73 -1.78
CA SER A 65 -9.52 -10.03 -0.42
C SER A 65 -8.92 -8.79 0.23
N GLN A 66 -9.44 -8.42 1.39
CA GLN A 66 -8.88 -7.32 2.16
C GLN A 66 -7.69 -7.80 2.97
N MET A 67 -6.70 -6.95 3.09
CA MET A 67 -5.57 -7.19 3.99
C MET A 67 -5.98 -6.79 5.40
N ASP A 68 -5.76 -7.66 6.35
CA ASP A 68 -5.81 -7.32 7.77
C ASP A 68 -4.57 -6.51 8.19
N GLU A 69 -4.67 -5.86 9.30
CA GLU A 69 -3.59 -5.01 9.83
C GLU A 69 -2.28 -5.77 10.06
N PRO A 70 -2.28 -7.00 10.64
CA PRO A 70 -1.06 -7.80 10.74
C PRO A 70 -0.40 -8.08 9.39
N THR A 71 -1.17 -8.33 8.34
CA THR A 71 -0.65 -8.54 6.99
C THR A 71 -0.02 -7.27 6.43
N ILE A 72 -0.66 -6.11 6.59
CA ILE A 72 -0.09 -4.81 6.19
C ILE A 72 1.23 -4.55 6.90
N ILE A 73 1.29 -4.79 8.20
CA ILE A 73 2.53 -4.64 9.00
C ILE A 73 3.64 -5.57 8.48
N ARG A 74 3.31 -6.81 8.12
CA ARG A 74 4.29 -7.74 7.52
C ARG A 74 4.85 -7.21 6.21
N PHE A 75 3.99 -6.68 5.32
CA PHE A 75 4.44 -6.03 4.09
C PHE A 75 5.38 -4.87 4.36
N ILE A 76 5.03 -4.00 5.30
CA ILE A 76 5.83 -2.82 5.63
C ILE A 76 7.21 -3.23 6.18
N ARG A 77 7.28 -4.26 7.02
CA ARG A 77 8.55 -4.79 7.53
C ARG A 77 9.43 -5.38 6.42
N GLU A 78 8.85 -6.12 5.50
CA GLU A 78 9.60 -6.65 4.35
C GLU A 78 10.03 -5.54 3.39
N ILE A 79 9.20 -4.51 3.20
CA ILE A 79 9.58 -3.31 2.43
C ILE A 79 10.75 -2.60 3.12
N ASP A 80 10.69 -2.41 4.42
CA ASP A 80 11.79 -1.82 5.20
C ASP A 80 13.09 -2.62 5.02
N ARG A 81 13.02 -3.95 5.13
CA ARG A 81 14.19 -4.82 4.93
C ARG A 81 14.84 -4.65 3.56
N VAL A 82 14.04 -4.58 2.49
CA VAL A 82 14.56 -4.48 1.12
C VAL A 82 14.95 -3.06 0.70
N LEU A 83 14.48 -2.03 1.40
CA LEU A 83 14.87 -0.66 1.10
C LEU A 83 16.33 -0.40 1.49
N LEU A 84 17.01 0.32 0.62
CA LEU A 84 18.34 0.89 0.90
C LEU A 84 18.23 1.95 2.01
N PRO A 85 19.30 2.23 2.77
CA PRO A 85 19.38 3.44 3.58
C PRO A 85 19.02 4.68 2.76
N SER A 86 18.25 5.59 3.34
CA SER A 86 17.65 6.76 2.66
C SER A 86 16.66 6.41 1.54
N GLY A 87 16.29 5.16 1.37
CA GLY A 87 15.23 4.73 0.46
C GLY A 87 13.84 5.16 0.96
N HIS A 88 12.87 5.21 0.06
CA HIS A 88 11.54 5.73 0.36
C HIS A 88 10.45 4.70 0.16
N LEU A 89 9.51 4.69 1.08
CA LEU A 89 8.21 4.03 0.95
C LEU A 89 7.13 5.07 0.71
N PHE A 90 6.38 4.91 -0.37
CA PHE A 90 5.14 5.64 -0.66
C PHE A 90 3.97 4.73 -0.36
N LEU A 91 3.25 5.02 0.72
CA LEU A 91 2.17 4.17 1.24
C LEU A 91 0.82 4.87 1.11
N TRP A 92 -0.06 4.30 0.30
CA TRP A 92 -1.45 4.74 0.24
C TRP A 92 -2.20 4.35 1.51
N VAL A 93 -2.96 5.29 2.05
CA VAL A 93 -3.77 5.10 3.25
C VAL A 93 -5.13 5.76 3.10
N ASP A 94 -6.12 5.22 3.79
CA ASP A 94 -7.41 5.89 3.87
C ASP A 94 -7.48 6.85 5.07
N LYS A 95 -8.51 7.68 5.07
CA LYS A 95 -8.73 8.67 6.13
C LYS A 95 -8.92 8.04 7.52
N PHE A 96 -9.45 6.82 7.59
CA PHE A 96 -9.68 6.16 8.88
C PHE A 96 -8.37 5.72 9.50
N HIS A 97 -7.45 5.17 8.70
CA HIS A 97 -6.12 4.81 9.17
C HIS A 97 -5.32 6.05 9.59
N LEU A 98 -5.48 7.19 8.89
CA LEU A 98 -4.88 8.45 9.33
C LEU A 98 -5.41 8.89 10.71
N CYS A 99 -6.72 8.78 10.93
CA CYS A 99 -7.34 9.14 12.22
C CYS A 99 -6.98 8.16 13.35
N GLN A 100 -6.80 6.90 13.04
CA GLN A 100 -6.46 5.85 14.02
C GLN A 100 -4.98 5.80 14.36
N GLY A 101 -4.14 6.39 13.52
CA GLY A 101 -2.71 6.46 13.74
C GLY A 101 -1.92 5.41 12.96
N VAL A 102 -1.62 5.73 11.71
CA VAL A 102 -0.82 4.88 10.81
C VAL A 102 0.60 4.63 11.30
N LEU A 103 1.12 5.46 12.21
CA LEU A 103 2.45 5.30 12.80
C LEU A 103 2.66 3.95 13.51
N GLN A 104 1.60 3.31 13.96
CA GLN A 104 1.70 1.98 14.56
C GLN A 104 2.19 0.93 13.55
N TRP A 105 1.92 1.12 12.26
CA TRP A 105 2.40 0.22 11.22
C TRP A 105 3.90 0.33 10.99
N LEU A 106 4.50 1.49 11.31
CA LEU A 106 5.93 1.74 11.20
C LEU A 106 6.72 1.29 12.43
N LYS A 107 6.00 0.93 13.51
CA LYS A 107 6.61 0.46 14.74
C LYS A 107 7.48 -0.78 14.48
N HIS A 108 8.70 -0.76 14.99
CA HIS A 108 9.70 -1.82 14.76
C HIS A 108 10.25 -1.89 13.32
N THR A 109 10.26 -0.78 12.62
CA THR A 109 10.98 -0.56 11.36
C THR A 109 11.94 0.61 11.50
N GLU A 110 12.82 0.79 10.52
CA GLU A 110 13.71 1.95 10.40
C GLU A 110 13.06 3.08 9.57
N LEU A 111 11.76 2.95 9.25
CA LEU A 111 11.02 3.91 8.45
C LEU A 111 10.53 5.08 9.31
N ASN A 112 10.87 6.29 8.90
CA ASN A 112 10.40 7.54 9.48
C ASN A 112 9.40 8.21 8.54
N LEU A 113 8.26 8.65 9.08
CA LEU A 113 7.33 9.47 8.33
C LEU A 113 7.98 10.84 8.06
N VAL A 114 8.11 11.21 6.79
CA VAL A 114 8.76 12.47 6.38
C VAL A 114 7.79 13.44 5.71
N ASP A 115 6.72 12.95 5.05
CA ASP A 115 5.75 13.82 4.39
C ASP A 115 4.41 13.12 4.15
N MET A 116 3.40 13.90 3.76
CA MET A 116 2.11 13.41 3.31
C MET A 116 1.63 14.17 2.08
N VAL A 117 1.33 13.45 1.03
CA VAL A 117 0.77 14.01 -0.20
C VAL A 117 -0.74 13.77 -0.23
N VAL A 118 -1.49 14.81 -0.51
CA VAL A 118 -2.94 14.74 -0.70
C VAL A 118 -3.25 14.77 -2.19
N TRP A 119 -3.73 13.67 -2.71
CA TRP A 119 -4.20 13.61 -4.09
C TRP A 119 -5.66 14.05 -4.19
N ASN A 120 -5.89 15.25 -4.74
CA ASN A 120 -7.22 15.74 -5.07
C ASN A 120 -7.65 15.14 -6.42
N LYS A 121 -8.64 14.26 -6.40
CA LYS A 121 -9.14 13.56 -7.60
C LYS A 121 -9.98 14.45 -8.54
N GLY A 122 -10.19 15.71 -8.19
CA GLY A 122 -11.01 16.65 -8.97
C GLY A 122 -12.51 16.33 -8.99
N LYS A 123 -12.88 15.08 -8.76
CA LYS A 123 -14.28 14.61 -8.75
C LYS A 123 -14.66 14.09 -7.36
N ILE A 124 -15.91 14.35 -6.98
CA ILE A 124 -16.44 13.80 -5.73
C ILE A 124 -16.69 12.30 -5.94
N GLY A 125 -15.94 11.48 -5.25
CA GLY A 125 -16.11 10.04 -5.22
C GLY A 125 -17.18 9.60 -4.22
N MET A 126 -17.48 8.32 -4.24
CA MET A 126 -18.38 7.71 -3.26
C MET A 126 -17.72 7.68 -1.87
N GLY A 127 -18.54 7.73 -0.84
CA GLY A 127 -18.09 7.63 0.54
C GLY A 127 -19.24 7.23 1.46
N TYR A 128 -18.92 6.60 2.59
CA TYR A 128 -19.88 6.30 3.63
C TYR A 128 -20.13 7.57 4.46
N ARG A 129 -21.38 8.02 4.54
CA ARG A 129 -21.86 9.27 5.18
C ARG A 129 -21.32 10.55 4.56
N THR A 130 -20.05 10.64 4.26
CA THR A 130 -19.41 11.78 3.59
C THR A 130 -18.73 11.36 2.32
N ARG A 131 -18.82 12.18 1.29
CA ARG A 131 -18.16 11.91 0.02
C ARG A 131 -16.68 12.22 0.07
N ARG A 132 -15.88 11.50 -0.74
CA ARG A 132 -14.43 11.71 -0.82
C ARG A 132 -14.06 12.46 -2.08
N LYS A 133 -13.15 13.40 -1.93
CA LYS A 133 -12.52 14.09 -3.05
C LYS A 133 -11.03 13.84 -3.12
N SER A 134 -10.45 13.36 -2.02
CA SER A 134 -9.01 13.16 -1.87
C SER A 134 -8.66 11.74 -1.48
N GLU A 135 -7.46 11.34 -1.85
CA GLU A 135 -6.72 10.18 -1.33
C GLU A 135 -5.41 10.65 -0.73
N TYR A 136 -4.83 9.82 0.12
CA TYR A 136 -3.69 10.20 0.95
C TYR A 136 -2.55 9.23 0.73
N LEU A 137 -1.37 9.80 0.48
CA LEU A 137 -0.13 9.08 0.32
C LEU A 137 0.84 9.55 1.39
N ILE A 138 1.21 8.69 2.31
CA ILE A 138 2.28 9.00 3.25
C ILE A 138 3.63 8.62 2.65
N VAL A 139 4.62 9.44 2.90
CA VAL A 139 6.00 9.26 2.45
C VAL A 139 6.84 8.93 3.67
N CYS A 140 7.47 7.76 3.65
CA CYS A 140 8.39 7.34 4.68
C CYS A 140 9.81 7.21 4.10
N GLN A 141 10.81 7.54 4.90
CA GLN A 141 12.21 7.35 4.56
C GLN A 141 12.86 6.39 5.55
N LYS A 142 13.65 5.47 5.02
CA LYS A 142 14.49 4.60 5.85
C LYS A 142 15.69 5.37 6.37
N SER A 143 16.02 5.16 7.65
CA SER A 143 17.22 5.74 8.30
C SER A 143 18.50 5.31 7.60
#